data_5508bba0f002835245c96a13ef2dcc71
#
_entry.id   5508bba0f002835245c96a13ef2dcc71
#
_cell.length_a   1.000
_cell.length_b   1.000
_cell.length_c   1.000
_cell.angle_alpha   90.00
_cell.angle_beta   90.00
_cell.angle_gamma   90.00
#
_symmetry.space_group_name_H-M   'P 1'
#
loop_
_entity.id
_entity.type
_entity.pdbx_description
1 polymer ?
#
loop_
_entity_poly.entity_id
_entity_poly.type
_entity_poly.pdbx_seq_one_letter_code
_entity_poly.pdbx_strand_id
1 'polypeptide(L)'
;MQRIIAASSFCSKILRKERQRAFFSSTSLLFDETQLQFKESVRQFAQENIAPHASKIDQSNSFPKEVNLWKLMGDFNLHGITAPEEYGGLGLGYLYHCIAMEEISRASGSVGLSYGAHSNLCINQLVRNGNPAQKEKYLPKLISGEHVGALAMSEPNAGSDVVSMKCKADRVDGGYLLNGNKMWCTNGPVAQTLVVYAKTDVTAGSKGITAFIVEKGIPGYTTAQKLDKLGMRGSDTCELVFENCFIPEENVLGKEGKGVYVLMSGLDLERLVLSAGPIGIMQACLDVVLPYIRERSQFGRPIGEFQFIQGKVADMYTSLQSSRYSFVIKISSLSKFNLHMAEVDSFHFSGPMSILLQGTVTMGELTLRFLLFSLYLIPEIFYDIFLKNSCMYSCMKLDTFTNLVIIIIRCKYFKFQIYTIIIRLFLKK
;
A
#
# COMPACT_ATOMS: atom_id res chain seq x y z
N MET A 1 -8.49 30.29 -4.10
CA MET A 1 -8.33 31.15 -2.89
C MET A 1 -9.31 30.80 -1.77
N GLN A 2 -10.62 30.70 -1.98
CA GLN A 2 -11.57 30.40 -0.89
C GLN A 2 -11.41 28.99 -0.26
N ARG A 3 -10.95 27.98 -0.98
CA ARG A 3 -10.70 26.61 -0.44
C ARG A 3 -9.41 26.51 0.39
N ILE A 4 -8.39 27.30 0.08
CA ILE A 4 -7.13 27.37 0.87
C ILE A 4 -7.41 28.06 2.21
N ILE A 5 -8.29 29.04 2.24
CA ILE A 5 -8.71 29.76 3.46
C ILE A 5 -9.53 28.85 4.39
N ALA A 6 -10.32 27.91 3.85
CA ALA A 6 -11.07 26.93 4.64
C ALA A 6 -10.16 25.89 5.32
N ALA A 7 -9.15 25.39 4.64
CA ALA A 7 -8.15 24.48 5.22
C ALA A 7 -7.30 25.19 6.29
N SER A 8 -6.89 26.43 6.05
CA SER A 8 -6.17 27.27 7.02
C SER A 8 -7.01 27.61 8.24
N SER A 9 -8.31 27.88 8.07
CA SER A 9 -9.26 28.19 9.17
C SER A 9 -9.56 26.95 10.02
N PHE A 10 -9.59 25.77 9.42
CA PHE A 10 -9.76 24.49 10.15
C PHE A 10 -8.52 24.17 10.98
N CYS A 11 -7.33 24.33 10.43
CA CYS A 11 -6.06 24.20 11.16
C CYS A 11 -5.98 25.17 12.36
N SER A 12 -6.41 26.42 12.20
CA SER A 12 -6.31 27.43 13.27
C SER A 12 -7.30 27.23 14.44
N LYS A 13 -8.41 26.52 14.23
CA LYS A 13 -9.37 26.19 15.30
C LYS A 13 -8.92 25.00 16.16
N ILE A 14 -8.14 24.07 15.60
CA ILE A 14 -7.57 22.93 16.33
C ILE A 14 -6.45 23.41 17.26
N LEU A 15 -5.67 24.42 16.88
CA LEU A 15 -4.54 24.96 17.64
C LEU A 15 -4.91 25.56 19.01
N ARG A 16 -6.17 25.77 19.33
CA ARG A 16 -6.59 26.42 20.59
C ARG A 16 -6.96 25.48 21.73
N LYS A 17 -7.11 24.17 21.49
CA LYS A 17 -7.70 23.24 22.50
C LYS A 17 -6.79 22.25 23.16
N GLU A 18 -5.51 22.08 22.76
CA GLU A 18 -4.65 21.03 23.31
C GLU A 18 -3.27 21.51 23.81
N ARG A 19 -3.25 22.55 24.65
CA ARG A 19 -2.00 22.93 25.37
C ARG A 19 -1.69 22.09 26.62
N GLN A 20 -2.38 20.97 26.84
CA GLN A 20 -2.14 20.12 28.01
C GLN A 20 -2.28 18.63 27.68
N ARG A 21 -1.23 18.04 27.18
CA ARG A 21 -0.79 16.64 27.38
C ARG A 21 0.43 16.35 26.51
N ALA A 22 1.57 16.90 26.90
CA ALA A 22 2.87 16.41 26.39
C ALA A 22 3.16 15.04 27.02
N PHE A 23 2.53 14.00 26.53
CA PHE A 23 3.10 12.67 26.66
C PHE A 23 4.29 12.61 25.71
N PHE A 24 5.51 12.42 26.24
CA PHE A 24 6.68 12.06 25.46
C PHE A 24 6.40 10.72 24.76
N SER A 25 5.79 10.78 23.60
CA SER A 25 5.67 9.65 22.68
C SER A 25 7.01 9.52 21.97
N SER A 26 7.56 8.30 21.89
CA SER A 26 8.75 8.02 21.09
C SER A 26 8.63 8.52 19.63
N THR A 27 7.43 8.73 19.17
CA THR A 27 7.09 9.30 17.86
C THR A 27 7.46 10.78 17.73
N SER A 28 7.48 11.55 18.84
CA SER A 28 7.86 12.98 18.84
C SER A 28 9.34 13.22 18.52
N LEU A 29 10.19 12.18 18.65
CA LEU A 29 11.60 12.26 18.26
C LEU A 29 11.84 12.05 16.77
N LEU A 30 10.87 11.51 16.04
CA LEU A 30 11.00 11.13 14.63
C LEU A 30 10.37 12.15 13.66
N PHE A 31 9.45 12.95 14.14
CA PHE A 31 8.67 13.90 13.32
C PHE A 31 8.74 15.30 13.95
N ASP A 32 8.79 16.31 13.10
CA ASP A 32 8.60 17.69 13.52
C ASP A 32 7.12 17.97 13.89
N GLU A 33 6.86 19.17 14.43
CA GLU A 33 5.52 19.55 14.89
C GLU A 33 4.48 19.55 13.76
N THR A 34 4.85 19.99 12.56
CA THR A 34 3.97 20.01 11.37
C THR A 34 3.61 18.60 10.94
N GLN A 35 4.59 17.69 10.92
CA GLN A 35 4.39 16.29 10.58
C GLN A 35 3.52 15.57 11.62
N LEU A 36 3.68 15.90 12.92
CA LEU A 36 2.83 15.36 13.98
C LEU A 36 1.39 15.84 13.86
N GLN A 37 1.17 17.13 13.55
CA GLN A 37 -0.16 17.67 13.31
C GLN A 37 -0.82 17.05 12.08
N PHE A 38 -0.07 16.90 11.00
CA PHE A 38 -0.54 16.19 9.81
C PHE A 38 -0.92 14.74 10.11
N LYS A 39 -0.06 14.02 10.83
CA LYS A 39 -0.32 12.63 11.26
C LYS A 39 -1.61 12.53 12.06
N GLU A 40 -1.81 13.43 13.02
CA GLU A 40 -3.01 13.43 13.85
C GLU A 40 -4.27 13.74 13.03
N SER A 41 -4.21 14.69 12.09
CA SER A 41 -5.32 15.03 11.21
C SER A 41 -5.71 13.86 10.30
N VAL A 42 -4.72 13.15 9.72
CA VAL A 42 -4.97 11.94 8.91
C VAL A 42 -5.51 10.80 9.78
N ARG A 43 -4.98 10.64 10.99
CA ARG A 43 -5.49 9.63 11.95
C ARG A 43 -6.95 9.86 12.27
N GLN A 44 -7.32 11.10 12.61
CA GLN A 44 -8.71 11.45 12.90
C GLN A 44 -9.61 11.16 11.69
N PHE A 45 -9.21 11.63 10.50
CA PHE A 45 -9.92 11.33 9.26
C PHE A 45 -10.14 9.84 9.04
N ALA A 46 -9.08 9.04 9.20
CA ALA A 46 -9.13 7.59 8.97
C ALA A 46 -10.03 6.88 10.00
N GLN A 47 -10.00 7.30 11.27
CA GLN A 47 -10.86 6.75 12.31
C GLN A 47 -12.34 7.12 12.14
N GLU A 48 -12.63 8.32 11.65
CA GLU A 48 -14.01 8.78 11.45
C GLU A 48 -14.63 8.25 10.14
N ASN A 49 -13.84 8.11 9.07
CA ASN A 49 -14.37 7.85 7.73
C ASN A 49 -14.01 6.46 7.17
N ILE A 50 -12.95 5.79 7.66
CA ILE A 50 -12.50 4.49 7.13
C ILE A 50 -12.77 3.38 8.14
N ALA A 51 -12.34 3.51 9.38
CA ALA A 51 -12.42 2.48 10.39
C ALA A 51 -13.85 1.92 10.59
N PRO A 52 -14.94 2.75 10.61
CA PRO A 52 -16.31 2.25 10.77
C PRO A 52 -16.74 1.29 9.66
N HIS A 53 -16.13 1.40 8.48
CA HIS A 53 -16.47 0.59 7.31
C HIS A 53 -15.57 -0.63 7.12
N ALA A 54 -14.44 -0.75 7.85
CA ALA A 54 -13.42 -1.76 7.62
C ALA A 54 -13.97 -3.20 7.64
N SER A 55 -14.82 -3.53 8.61
CA SER A 55 -15.46 -4.85 8.71
C SER A 55 -16.36 -5.16 7.51
N LYS A 56 -17.21 -4.20 7.13
CA LYS A 56 -18.12 -4.36 6.00
C LYS A 56 -17.36 -4.50 4.67
N ILE A 57 -16.29 -3.73 4.51
CA ILE A 57 -15.38 -3.80 3.35
C ILE A 57 -14.80 -5.20 3.22
N ASP A 58 -14.30 -5.78 4.31
CA ASP A 58 -13.75 -7.14 4.28
C ASP A 58 -14.80 -8.19 3.94
N GLN A 59 -15.96 -8.14 4.60
CA GLN A 59 -17.07 -9.09 4.38
C GLN A 59 -17.59 -9.03 2.95
N SER A 60 -17.83 -7.83 2.40
CA SER A 60 -18.38 -7.62 1.06
C SER A 60 -17.36 -7.74 -0.06
N ASN A 61 -16.07 -7.84 0.27
CA ASN A 61 -14.95 -7.79 -0.68
C ASN A 61 -14.98 -6.53 -1.58
N SER A 62 -15.54 -5.40 -1.10
CA SER A 62 -15.67 -4.16 -1.86
C SER A 62 -15.85 -2.94 -0.96
N PHE A 63 -15.54 -1.76 -1.49
CA PHE A 63 -15.89 -0.52 -0.79
C PHE A 63 -17.40 -0.34 -0.72
N PRO A 64 -17.92 0.30 0.35
CA PRO A 64 -19.36 0.55 0.51
C PRO A 64 -19.86 1.45 -0.63
N LYS A 65 -20.99 1.11 -1.21
CA LYS A 65 -21.60 1.93 -2.29
C LYS A 65 -22.22 3.23 -1.74
N GLU A 66 -22.65 3.22 -0.50
CA GLU A 66 -23.28 4.34 0.19
C GLU A 66 -22.29 5.43 0.63
N VAL A 67 -20.97 5.10 0.67
CA VAL A 67 -19.91 6.01 1.06
C VAL A 67 -18.83 6.01 0.00
N ASN A 68 -18.66 7.12 -0.69
CA ASN A 68 -17.59 7.26 -1.67
C ASN A 68 -16.26 7.58 -0.98
N LEU A 69 -15.55 6.52 -0.52
CA LEU A 69 -14.25 6.68 0.15
C LEU A 69 -13.20 7.36 -0.73
N TRP A 70 -13.22 7.13 -2.05
CA TRP A 70 -12.31 7.78 -2.99
C TRP A 70 -12.50 9.30 -2.97
N LYS A 71 -13.76 9.73 -3.04
CA LYS A 71 -14.10 11.15 -2.99
C LYS A 71 -13.74 11.77 -1.64
N LEU A 72 -14.04 11.10 -0.53
CA LEU A 72 -13.70 11.59 0.81
C LEU A 72 -12.19 11.76 0.99
N MET A 73 -11.38 10.79 0.55
CA MET A 73 -9.91 10.88 0.58
C MET A 73 -9.40 11.99 -0.36
N GLY A 74 -10.03 12.19 -1.51
CA GLY A 74 -9.72 13.29 -2.45
C GLY A 74 -10.04 14.67 -1.84
N ASP A 75 -11.20 14.83 -1.22
CA ASP A 75 -11.61 16.10 -0.56
C ASP A 75 -10.70 16.43 0.63
N PHE A 76 -10.11 15.43 1.26
CA PHE A 76 -9.07 15.60 2.28
C PHE A 76 -7.65 15.76 1.70
N ASN A 77 -7.51 15.82 0.37
CA ASN A 77 -6.24 15.93 -0.37
C ASN A 77 -5.23 14.80 -0.14
N LEU A 78 -5.68 13.57 0.22
CA LEU A 78 -4.79 12.46 0.46
C LEU A 78 -4.19 11.88 -0.83
N HIS A 79 -4.91 11.93 -1.95
CA HIS A 79 -4.44 11.33 -3.21
C HIS A 79 -3.27 12.09 -3.84
N GLY A 80 -3.25 13.42 -3.69
CA GLY A 80 -2.29 14.31 -4.33
C GLY A 80 -1.19 14.84 -3.42
N ILE A 81 -0.85 14.18 -2.31
CA ILE A 81 0.13 14.69 -1.33
C ILE A 81 1.45 15.08 -2.00
N THR A 82 1.97 14.25 -2.92
CA THR A 82 3.24 14.48 -3.61
C THR A 82 3.09 15.11 -5.00
N ALA A 83 1.87 15.30 -5.47
CA ALA A 83 1.61 15.93 -6.76
C ALA A 83 1.75 17.45 -6.66
N PRO A 84 2.20 18.13 -7.76
CA PRO A 84 2.31 19.57 -7.78
C PRO A 84 0.98 20.29 -7.54
N GLU A 85 1.05 21.48 -6.90
CA GLU A 85 -0.12 22.29 -6.58
C GLU A 85 -0.86 22.77 -7.84
N GLU A 86 -0.16 23.00 -8.93
CA GLU A 86 -0.74 23.40 -10.23
C GLU A 86 -1.77 22.41 -10.77
N TYR A 87 -1.67 21.12 -10.39
CA TYR A 87 -2.63 20.07 -10.76
C TYR A 87 -3.59 19.70 -9.61
N GLY A 88 -3.62 20.48 -8.54
CA GLY A 88 -4.49 20.27 -7.38
C GLY A 88 -3.88 19.42 -6.27
N GLY A 89 -2.59 19.10 -6.33
CA GLY A 89 -1.86 18.41 -5.27
C GLY A 89 -1.41 19.31 -4.13
N LEU A 90 -0.66 18.76 -3.18
CA LEU A 90 -0.12 19.51 -2.04
C LEU A 90 1.37 19.87 -2.19
N GLY A 91 2.09 19.32 -3.16
CA GLY A 91 3.52 19.56 -3.36
C GLY A 91 4.41 19.10 -2.20
N LEU A 92 3.91 18.20 -1.32
CA LEU A 92 4.64 17.73 -0.14
C LEU A 92 5.55 16.55 -0.49
N GLY A 93 6.53 16.28 0.37
CA GLY A 93 7.45 15.14 0.19
C GLY A 93 6.85 13.78 0.54
N TYR A 94 7.54 12.71 0.12
CA TYR A 94 7.12 11.33 0.34
C TYR A 94 6.95 10.94 1.82
N LEU A 95 7.58 11.64 2.77
CA LEU A 95 7.37 11.40 4.20
C LEU A 95 5.91 11.64 4.58
N TYR A 96 5.29 12.70 4.07
CA TYR A 96 3.87 12.98 4.31
C TYR A 96 2.96 11.91 3.70
N HIS A 97 3.30 11.44 2.49
CA HIS A 97 2.57 10.33 1.88
C HIS A 97 2.66 9.05 2.73
N CYS A 98 3.83 8.76 3.29
CA CYS A 98 4.04 7.60 4.15
C CYS A 98 3.31 7.73 5.50
N ILE A 99 3.26 8.92 6.07
CA ILE A 99 2.45 9.19 7.27
C ILE A 99 0.97 8.90 6.98
N ALA A 100 0.46 9.36 5.83
CA ALA A 100 -0.91 9.06 5.41
C ALA A 100 -1.14 7.57 5.20
N MET A 101 -0.22 6.88 4.51
CA MET A 101 -0.27 5.43 4.29
C MET A 101 -0.31 4.64 5.60
N GLU A 102 0.48 5.03 6.60
CA GLU A 102 0.50 4.41 7.94
C GLU A 102 -0.87 4.55 8.62
N GLU A 103 -1.45 5.75 8.68
CA GLU A 103 -2.69 5.98 9.43
C GLU A 103 -3.93 5.43 8.70
N ILE A 104 -3.98 5.48 7.36
CA ILE A 104 -5.02 4.82 6.56
C ILE A 104 -4.97 3.31 6.78
N SER A 105 -3.78 2.71 6.72
CA SER A 105 -3.60 1.26 6.92
C SER A 105 -3.89 0.81 8.34
N ARG A 106 -3.68 1.69 9.33
CA ARG A 106 -4.09 1.47 10.73
C ARG A 106 -5.60 1.35 10.89
N ALA A 107 -6.37 2.11 10.10
CA ALA A 107 -7.82 2.00 10.07
C ALA A 107 -8.30 0.80 9.23
N SER A 108 -7.68 0.55 8.07
CA SER A 108 -7.96 -0.59 7.20
C SER A 108 -6.79 -0.87 6.25
N GLY A 109 -6.16 -2.03 6.37
CA GLY A 109 -5.09 -2.47 5.48
C GLY A 109 -5.54 -2.57 4.02
N SER A 110 -6.77 -3.03 3.76
CA SER A 110 -7.34 -3.11 2.40
C SER A 110 -7.49 -1.75 1.74
N VAL A 111 -7.96 -0.74 2.49
CA VAL A 111 -8.08 0.64 1.99
C VAL A 111 -6.69 1.22 1.77
N GLY A 112 -5.74 0.99 2.70
CA GLY A 112 -4.35 1.43 2.56
C GLY A 112 -3.69 0.88 1.30
N LEU A 113 -3.87 -0.42 0.98
CA LEU A 113 -3.34 -1.01 -0.25
C LEU A 113 -3.93 -0.35 -1.51
N SER A 114 -5.25 -0.19 -1.55
CA SER A 114 -5.94 0.46 -2.67
C SER A 114 -5.53 1.92 -2.84
N TYR A 115 -5.38 2.65 -1.72
CA TYR A 115 -4.86 4.01 -1.67
C TYR A 115 -3.43 4.09 -2.24
N GLY A 116 -2.52 3.21 -1.81
CA GLY A 116 -1.14 3.17 -2.31
C GLY A 116 -1.07 2.91 -3.81
N ALA A 117 -1.87 1.97 -4.33
CA ALA A 117 -1.94 1.70 -5.76
C ALA A 117 -2.45 2.90 -6.57
N HIS A 118 -3.41 3.64 -6.04
CA HIS A 118 -3.95 4.83 -6.68
C HIS A 118 -2.96 6.01 -6.63
N SER A 119 -2.55 6.43 -5.44
CA SER A 119 -1.78 7.65 -5.23
C SER A 119 -0.30 7.48 -5.59
N ASN A 120 0.32 6.34 -5.25
CA ASN A 120 1.74 6.14 -5.50
C ASN A 120 2.02 5.44 -6.84
N LEU A 121 1.30 4.35 -7.18
CA LEU A 121 1.57 3.62 -8.41
C LEU A 121 0.99 4.29 -9.65
N CYS A 122 -0.17 4.97 -9.58
CA CYS A 122 -0.77 5.63 -10.73
C CYS A 122 -0.45 7.13 -10.77
N ILE A 123 -0.85 7.90 -9.77
CA ILE A 123 -0.67 9.36 -9.76
C ILE A 123 0.81 9.74 -9.86
N ASN A 124 1.68 9.13 -9.04
CA ASN A 124 3.09 9.48 -9.07
C ASN A 124 3.81 9.05 -10.34
N GLN A 125 3.37 8.00 -11.04
CA GLN A 125 3.91 7.68 -12.36
C GLN A 125 3.57 8.77 -13.39
N LEU A 126 2.33 9.28 -13.35
CA LEU A 126 1.91 10.40 -14.20
C LEU A 126 2.64 11.70 -13.84
N VAL A 127 2.79 11.99 -12.56
CA VAL A 127 3.54 13.18 -12.08
C VAL A 127 4.99 13.17 -12.59
N ARG A 128 5.66 12.01 -12.54
CA ARG A 128 7.07 11.88 -12.84
C ARG A 128 7.39 11.73 -14.32
N ASN A 129 6.54 11.05 -15.07
CA ASN A 129 6.81 10.65 -16.44
C ASN A 129 5.83 11.24 -17.47
N GLY A 130 4.71 11.80 -17.03
CA GLY A 130 3.73 12.43 -17.92
C GLY A 130 4.22 13.76 -18.48
N ASN A 131 3.86 14.05 -19.73
CA ASN A 131 4.02 15.37 -20.30
C ASN A 131 2.96 16.36 -19.73
N PRO A 132 3.10 17.67 -19.92
CA PRO A 132 2.15 18.66 -19.37
C PRO A 132 0.71 18.39 -19.75
N ALA A 133 0.41 18.03 -21.00
CA ALA A 133 -0.96 17.76 -21.46
C ALA A 133 -1.56 16.53 -20.77
N GLN A 134 -0.76 15.46 -20.59
CA GLN A 134 -1.18 14.27 -19.84
C GLN A 134 -1.46 14.60 -18.36
N LYS A 135 -0.59 15.37 -17.73
CA LYS A 135 -0.77 15.79 -16.33
C LYS A 135 -2.04 16.62 -16.15
N GLU A 136 -2.26 17.60 -17.00
CA GLU A 136 -3.45 18.44 -16.97
C GLU A 136 -4.74 17.64 -17.21
N LYS A 137 -4.71 16.66 -18.13
CA LYS A 137 -5.85 15.81 -18.45
C LYS A 137 -6.23 14.87 -17.31
N TYR A 138 -5.25 14.20 -16.66
CA TYR A 138 -5.52 13.07 -15.77
C TYR A 138 -5.41 13.41 -14.29
N LEU A 139 -4.43 14.25 -13.87
CA LEU A 139 -4.15 14.44 -12.45
C LEU A 139 -5.30 15.06 -11.66
N PRO A 140 -6.00 16.11 -12.13
CA PRO A 140 -7.04 16.75 -11.33
C PRO A 140 -8.16 15.78 -10.92
N LYS A 141 -8.61 14.92 -11.84
CA LYS A 141 -9.66 13.93 -11.57
C LYS A 141 -9.21 12.79 -10.67
N LEU A 142 -7.95 12.37 -10.81
CA LEU A 142 -7.36 11.36 -9.93
C LEU A 142 -7.15 11.91 -8.52
N ILE A 143 -6.64 13.15 -8.39
CA ILE A 143 -6.40 13.80 -7.09
C ILE A 143 -7.70 14.07 -6.35
N SER A 144 -8.75 14.48 -7.05
CA SER A 144 -10.07 14.70 -6.42
C SER A 144 -10.80 13.41 -6.04
N GLY A 145 -10.32 12.23 -6.47
CA GLY A 145 -11.01 10.95 -6.28
C GLY A 145 -12.24 10.75 -7.15
N GLU A 146 -12.47 11.61 -8.16
CA GLU A 146 -13.48 11.41 -9.20
C GLU A 146 -13.12 10.21 -10.07
N HIS A 147 -11.83 10.08 -10.41
CA HIS A 147 -11.26 8.92 -11.08
C HIS A 147 -10.38 8.11 -10.12
N VAL A 148 -10.44 6.79 -10.28
CA VAL A 148 -9.53 5.86 -9.59
C VAL A 148 -8.42 5.45 -10.55
N GLY A 149 -7.20 5.40 -10.04
CA GLY A 149 -6.02 4.97 -10.79
C GLY A 149 -5.59 3.55 -10.44
N ALA A 150 -5.00 2.87 -11.42
CA ALA A 150 -4.38 1.56 -11.28
C ALA A 150 -3.07 1.48 -12.06
N LEU A 151 -2.25 0.46 -11.74
CA LEU A 151 -1.06 0.11 -12.49
C LEU A 151 -1.10 -1.36 -12.86
N ALA A 152 -0.80 -1.70 -14.11
CA ALA A 152 -0.86 -3.04 -14.66
C ALA A 152 0.46 -3.45 -15.31
N MET A 153 1.28 -4.20 -14.56
CA MET A 153 2.57 -4.72 -15.03
C MET A 153 2.60 -6.24 -15.11
N SER A 154 2.10 -6.92 -14.06
CA SER A 154 2.22 -8.36 -13.90
C SER A 154 1.29 -9.14 -14.84
N GLU A 155 1.75 -10.33 -15.24
CA GLU A 155 1.00 -11.29 -16.05
C GLU A 155 0.99 -12.65 -15.34
N PRO A 156 0.11 -13.60 -15.70
CA PRO A 156 0.07 -14.92 -15.07
C PRO A 156 1.43 -15.61 -15.00
N ASN A 157 2.27 -15.43 -16.02
CA ASN A 157 3.60 -16.03 -16.13
C ASN A 157 4.77 -15.04 -16.00
N ALA A 158 4.51 -13.77 -15.65
CA ALA A 158 5.52 -12.72 -15.51
C ALA A 158 5.19 -11.82 -14.30
N GLY A 159 5.57 -12.27 -13.10
CA GLY A 159 5.41 -11.54 -11.84
C GLY A 159 6.73 -10.90 -11.41
N SER A 160 7.59 -11.64 -10.68
CA SER A 160 8.91 -11.12 -10.28
C SER A 160 9.81 -10.81 -11.47
N ASP A 161 9.77 -11.65 -12.50
CA ASP A 161 10.40 -11.40 -13.80
C ASP A 161 9.42 -10.67 -14.74
N VAL A 162 9.06 -9.44 -14.37
CA VAL A 162 8.10 -8.64 -15.13
C VAL A 162 8.60 -8.27 -16.53
N VAL A 163 9.92 -8.30 -16.76
CA VAL A 163 10.53 -8.03 -18.07
C VAL A 163 10.18 -9.12 -19.09
N SER A 164 9.88 -10.34 -18.63
CA SER A 164 9.43 -11.45 -19.48
C SER A 164 7.94 -11.37 -19.86
N MET A 165 7.28 -10.22 -19.67
CA MET A 165 5.89 -10.00 -20.07
C MET A 165 5.68 -10.29 -21.55
N LYS A 166 4.48 -10.77 -21.91
CA LYS A 166 4.07 -11.14 -23.26
C LYS A 166 3.04 -10.17 -23.86
N CYS A 167 2.36 -9.38 -23.02
CA CYS A 167 1.45 -8.34 -23.51
C CYS A 167 2.20 -7.42 -24.46
N LYS A 168 1.67 -7.26 -25.68
CA LYS A 168 2.31 -6.52 -26.76
C LYS A 168 1.47 -5.33 -27.20
N ALA A 169 2.14 -4.35 -27.80
CA ALA A 169 1.55 -3.16 -28.39
C ALA A 169 2.16 -2.98 -29.79
N ASP A 170 1.44 -3.46 -30.79
CA ASP A 170 1.86 -3.38 -32.18
C ASP A 170 1.58 -1.96 -32.71
N ARG A 171 2.58 -1.32 -33.33
CA ARG A 171 2.44 0.04 -33.85
C ARG A 171 1.50 0.04 -35.07
N VAL A 172 0.58 0.98 -35.09
CA VAL A 172 -0.38 1.22 -36.20
C VAL A 172 -0.44 2.73 -36.47
N ASP A 173 -1.21 3.13 -37.49
CA ASP A 173 -1.41 4.53 -37.79
C ASP A 173 -2.10 5.25 -36.60
N GLY A 174 -1.48 6.34 -36.14
CA GLY A 174 -1.96 7.15 -35.01
C GLY A 174 -1.75 6.57 -33.62
N GLY A 175 -1.17 5.36 -33.46
CA GLY A 175 -1.00 4.76 -32.12
C GLY A 175 -0.56 3.31 -32.10
N TYR A 176 -1.14 2.54 -31.19
CA TYR A 176 -0.78 1.15 -30.93
C TYR A 176 -2.00 0.28 -30.71
N LEU A 177 -1.94 -0.98 -31.15
CA LEU A 177 -2.91 -2.02 -30.80
C LEU A 177 -2.36 -2.87 -29.66
N LEU A 178 -2.96 -2.72 -28.49
CA LEU A 178 -2.59 -3.46 -27.29
C LEU A 178 -3.29 -4.82 -27.25
N ASN A 179 -2.52 -5.90 -27.07
CA ASN A 179 -3.01 -7.27 -27.02
C ASN A 179 -2.32 -8.05 -25.89
N GLY A 180 -3.11 -8.75 -25.06
CA GLY A 180 -2.65 -9.60 -23.98
C GLY A 180 -3.42 -9.39 -22.68
N ASN A 181 -2.94 -10.03 -21.62
CA ASN A 181 -3.61 -10.01 -20.31
C ASN A 181 -2.65 -9.49 -19.24
N LYS A 182 -3.19 -8.74 -18.28
CA LYS A 182 -2.51 -8.38 -17.03
C LYS A 182 -3.24 -8.99 -15.86
N MET A 183 -2.51 -9.43 -14.83
CA MET A 183 -3.07 -10.18 -13.71
C MET A 183 -2.77 -9.50 -12.38
N TRP A 184 -3.65 -9.71 -11.40
CA TRP A 184 -3.57 -9.18 -10.03
C TRP A 184 -3.53 -7.65 -9.96
N CYS A 185 -4.24 -6.99 -10.88
CA CYS A 185 -4.27 -5.53 -10.93
C CYS A 185 -5.14 -4.97 -9.80
N THR A 186 -4.52 -4.36 -8.81
CA THR A 186 -5.19 -3.63 -7.72
C THR A 186 -5.92 -2.42 -8.30
N ASN A 187 -7.15 -2.19 -7.86
CA ASN A 187 -8.10 -1.19 -8.37
C ASN A 187 -8.58 -1.44 -9.82
N GLY A 188 -8.12 -2.50 -10.50
CA GLY A 188 -8.48 -2.80 -11.90
C GLY A 188 -9.98 -2.71 -12.20
N PRO A 189 -10.88 -3.33 -11.41
CA PRO A 189 -12.32 -3.30 -11.67
C PRO A 189 -12.95 -1.91 -11.62
N VAL A 190 -12.38 -0.99 -10.84
CA VAL A 190 -12.95 0.35 -10.57
C VAL A 190 -12.16 1.48 -11.21
N ALA A 191 -10.95 1.23 -11.72
CA ALA A 191 -10.07 2.26 -12.28
C ALA A 191 -10.62 2.88 -13.57
N GLN A 192 -10.59 4.21 -13.68
CA GLN A 192 -10.86 4.97 -14.89
C GLN A 192 -9.59 5.26 -15.69
N THR A 193 -8.42 5.31 -15.02
CA THR A 193 -7.12 5.59 -15.62
C THR A 193 -6.11 4.55 -15.16
N LEU A 194 -5.44 3.90 -16.10
CA LEU A 194 -4.47 2.86 -15.81
C LEU A 194 -3.12 3.18 -16.45
N VAL A 195 -2.03 2.89 -15.74
CA VAL A 195 -0.68 2.82 -16.32
C VAL A 195 -0.41 1.36 -16.66
N VAL A 196 -0.29 1.05 -17.96
CA VAL A 196 -0.12 -0.32 -18.47
C VAL A 196 1.22 -0.44 -19.17
N TYR A 197 1.95 -1.52 -18.93
CA TYR A 197 3.23 -1.81 -19.57
C TYR A 197 3.07 -2.94 -20.57
N ALA A 198 3.56 -2.74 -21.81
CA ALA A 198 3.52 -3.74 -22.86
C ALA A 198 4.78 -3.68 -23.74
N LYS A 199 5.06 -4.74 -24.50
CA LYS A 199 6.17 -4.78 -25.45
C LYS A 199 5.78 -4.14 -26.77
N THR A 200 6.47 -3.08 -27.14
CA THR A 200 6.46 -2.51 -28.51
C THR A 200 7.50 -3.18 -29.41
N ASP A 201 8.54 -3.79 -28.81
CA ASP A 201 9.51 -4.63 -29.50
C ASP A 201 9.79 -5.90 -28.68
N VAL A 202 9.32 -7.04 -29.14
CA VAL A 202 9.48 -8.33 -28.44
C VAL A 202 10.92 -8.86 -28.48
N THR A 203 11.75 -8.36 -29.41
CA THR A 203 13.15 -8.80 -29.59
C THR A 203 14.13 -8.02 -28.75
N ALA A 204 13.78 -6.81 -28.33
CA ALA A 204 14.65 -5.89 -27.59
C ALA A 204 14.71 -6.13 -26.08
N GLY A 205 14.14 -7.23 -25.57
CA GLY A 205 14.15 -7.57 -24.14
C GLY A 205 13.50 -6.48 -23.27
N SER A 206 14.24 -5.96 -22.28
CA SER A 206 13.76 -4.88 -21.40
C SER A 206 13.61 -3.54 -22.11
N LYS A 207 14.43 -3.30 -23.15
CA LYS A 207 14.38 -2.06 -23.95
C LYS A 207 13.18 -2.01 -24.90
N GLY A 208 12.48 -3.12 -25.09
CA GLY A 208 11.27 -3.17 -25.90
C GLY A 208 9.98 -2.88 -25.12
N ILE A 209 10.04 -2.54 -23.83
CA ILE A 209 8.87 -2.24 -23.01
C ILE A 209 8.54 -0.76 -23.08
N THR A 210 7.25 -0.45 -23.29
CA THR A 210 6.69 0.91 -23.29
C THR A 210 5.57 1.00 -22.24
N ALA A 211 5.44 2.15 -21.61
CA ALA A 211 4.36 2.46 -20.69
C ALA A 211 3.25 3.23 -21.40
N PHE A 212 1.99 2.90 -21.13
CA PHE A 212 0.82 3.49 -21.76
C PHE A 212 -0.18 3.96 -20.71
N ILE A 213 -0.88 5.06 -20.98
CA ILE A 213 -2.06 5.48 -20.23
C ILE A 213 -3.27 4.88 -20.95
N VAL A 214 -4.02 4.02 -20.24
CA VAL A 214 -5.24 3.38 -20.75
C VAL A 214 -6.44 3.92 -20.00
N GLU A 215 -7.47 4.35 -20.73
CA GLU A 215 -8.72 4.86 -20.17
C GLU A 215 -9.78 3.77 -20.14
N LYS A 216 -10.63 3.78 -19.12
CA LYS A 216 -11.78 2.89 -19.05
C LYS A 216 -12.76 3.19 -20.20
N GLY A 217 -13.29 2.15 -20.81
CA GLY A 217 -14.26 2.28 -21.90
C GLY A 217 -13.64 2.31 -23.30
N ILE A 218 -12.32 2.26 -23.43
CA ILE A 218 -11.67 2.07 -24.73
C ILE A 218 -12.10 0.69 -25.28
N PRO A 219 -12.52 0.61 -26.57
CA PRO A 219 -12.86 -0.67 -27.21
C PRO A 219 -11.70 -1.68 -27.12
N GLY A 220 -12.03 -2.94 -26.85
CA GLY A 220 -11.04 -4.01 -26.68
C GLY A 220 -10.39 -4.07 -25.28
N TYR A 221 -10.72 -3.17 -24.37
CA TYR A 221 -10.32 -3.27 -22.96
C TYR A 221 -11.49 -3.76 -22.10
N THR A 222 -11.26 -4.86 -21.38
CA THR A 222 -12.22 -5.44 -20.45
C THR A 222 -11.54 -5.87 -19.14
N THR A 223 -12.33 -6.00 -18.08
CA THR A 223 -11.90 -6.55 -16.80
C THR A 223 -12.58 -7.88 -16.57
N ALA A 224 -11.81 -8.90 -16.17
CA ALA A 224 -12.37 -10.18 -15.78
C ALA A 224 -13.03 -10.10 -14.40
N GLN A 225 -13.55 -11.22 -13.92
CA GLN A 225 -14.17 -11.32 -12.60
C GLN A 225 -13.19 -10.90 -11.52
N LYS A 226 -13.67 -10.10 -10.56
CA LYS A 226 -12.94 -9.73 -9.37
C LYS A 226 -12.55 -10.96 -8.56
N LEU A 227 -11.29 -10.97 -8.09
CA LEU A 227 -10.75 -12.08 -7.31
C LEU A 227 -11.32 -12.08 -5.88
N ASP A 228 -11.73 -13.27 -5.43
CA ASP A 228 -12.01 -13.52 -4.01
C ASP A 228 -10.73 -13.95 -3.30
N LYS A 229 -10.21 -13.08 -2.43
CA LYS A 229 -8.92 -13.25 -1.76
C LYS A 229 -9.10 -13.70 -0.32
N LEU A 230 -8.10 -14.39 0.24
CA LEU A 230 -8.09 -14.79 1.64
C LEU A 230 -7.99 -13.57 2.58
N GLY A 231 -7.23 -12.56 2.19
CA GLY A 231 -7.07 -11.30 2.92
C GLY A 231 -7.04 -10.12 1.98
N MET A 232 -6.95 -8.88 2.50
CA MET A 232 -7.03 -7.63 1.74
C MET A 232 -8.26 -7.60 0.82
N ARG A 233 -9.35 -8.15 1.31
CA ARG A 233 -10.54 -8.45 0.52
C ARG A 233 -11.16 -7.19 -0.10
N GLY A 234 -11.17 -6.08 0.64
CA GLY A 234 -11.66 -4.80 0.13
C GLY A 234 -10.82 -4.15 -0.97
N SER A 235 -9.61 -4.63 -1.20
CA SER A 235 -8.79 -4.19 -2.33
C SER A 235 -9.29 -4.86 -3.61
N ASP A 236 -10.00 -4.10 -4.45
CA ASP A 236 -10.51 -4.59 -5.74
C ASP A 236 -9.36 -5.05 -6.64
N THR A 237 -9.35 -6.33 -7.01
CA THR A 237 -8.25 -6.94 -7.76
C THR A 237 -8.81 -7.86 -8.84
N CYS A 238 -8.34 -7.72 -10.07
CA CYS A 238 -8.79 -8.55 -11.19
C CYS A 238 -7.69 -8.79 -12.23
N GLU A 239 -8.02 -9.60 -13.21
CA GLU A 239 -7.34 -9.68 -14.49
C GLU A 239 -7.87 -8.58 -15.42
N LEU A 240 -6.97 -8.01 -16.24
CA LEU A 240 -7.28 -7.09 -17.32
C LEU A 240 -7.01 -7.78 -18.64
N VAL A 241 -7.93 -7.65 -19.60
CA VAL A 241 -7.85 -8.26 -20.92
C VAL A 241 -7.85 -7.17 -21.98
N PHE A 242 -6.90 -7.23 -22.90
CA PHE A 242 -6.75 -6.32 -24.03
C PHE A 242 -6.80 -7.12 -25.34
N GLU A 243 -7.77 -6.81 -26.19
CA GLU A 243 -8.00 -7.46 -27.49
C GLU A 243 -8.13 -6.39 -28.57
N ASN A 244 -7.05 -6.18 -29.32
CA ASN A 244 -6.97 -5.11 -30.33
C ASN A 244 -7.37 -3.73 -29.77
N CYS A 245 -6.95 -3.47 -28.54
CA CYS A 245 -7.26 -2.24 -27.82
C CYS A 245 -6.41 -1.10 -28.39
N PHE A 246 -7.03 -0.15 -29.06
CA PHE A 246 -6.32 0.98 -29.67
C PHE A 246 -5.95 2.02 -28.62
N ILE A 247 -4.65 2.30 -28.52
CA ILE A 247 -4.08 3.33 -27.64
C ILE A 247 -3.47 4.44 -28.50
N PRO A 248 -3.95 5.68 -28.43
CA PRO A 248 -3.38 6.80 -29.17
C PRO A 248 -1.90 7.04 -28.81
N GLU A 249 -1.11 7.53 -29.76
CA GLU A 249 0.32 7.83 -29.54
C GLU A 249 0.54 8.83 -28.40
N GLU A 250 -0.35 9.79 -28.23
CA GLU A 250 -0.30 10.77 -27.12
C GLU A 250 -0.46 10.15 -25.75
N ASN A 251 -0.94 8.90 -25.64
CA ASN A 251 -1.07 8.16 -24.39
C ASN A 251 0.17 7.32 -24.05
N VAL A 252 1.27 7.44 -24.79
CA VAL A 252 2.57 6.89 -24.37
C VAL A 252 3.08 7.67 -23.18
N LEU A 253 3.31 6.98 -22.06
CA LEU A 253 3.83 7.58 -20.84
C LEU A 253 5.38 7.56 -20.87
N GLY A 254 5.99 8.72 -20.91
CA GLY A 254 7.42 8.86 -21.11
C GLY A 254 7.82 8.73 -22.59
N LYS A 255 8.64 7.73 -22.93
CA LYS A 255 9.13 7.48 -24.31
C LYS A 255 8.98 6.02 -24.66
N GLU A 256 8.72 5.73 -25.95
CA GLU A 256 8.72 4.37 -26.48
C GLU A 256 10.05 3.65 -26.17
N GLY A 257 9.97 2.37 -25.79
CA GLY A 257 11.12 1.54 -25.40
C GLY A 257 11.77 1.91 -24.06
N LYS A 258 11.21 2.88 -23.33
CA LYS A 258 11.71 3.33 -22.00
C LYS A 258 10.79 2.95 -20.86
N GLY A 259 9.76 2.14 -21.10
CA GLY A 259 8.80 1.73 -20.08
C GLY A 259 9.42 1.00 -18.89
N VAL A 260 10.52 0.25 -19.09
CA VAL A 260 11.22 -0.38 -17.96
C VAL A 260 11.79 0.63 -16.97
N TYR A 261 12.30 1.78 -17.43
CA TYR A 261 12.79 2.84 -16.55
C TYR A 261 11.66 3.51 -15.78
N VAL A 262 10.54 3.77 -16.47
CA VAL A 262 9.30 4.27 -15.83
C VAL A 262 8.86 3.31 -14.73
N LEU A 263 8.80 2.01 -15.02
CA LEU A 263 8.41 0.97 -14.09
C LEU A 263 9.33 0.90 -12.87
N MET A 264 10.64 0.71 -13.09
CA MET A 264 11.60 0.48 -12.01
C MET A 264 11.72 1.69 -11.10
N SER A 265 11.77 2.89 -11.65
CA SER A 265 11.80 4.12 -10.86
C SER A 265 10.56 4.29 -9.96
N GLY A 266 9.40 3.83 -10.41
CA GLY A 266 8.18 3.78 -9.58
C GLY A 266 8.26 2.75 -8.48
N LEU A 267 8.75 1.54 -8.79
CA LEU A 267 8.86 0.44 -7.82
C LEU A 267 9.87 0.72 -6.69
N ASP A 268 10.93 1.49 -6.95
CA ASP A 268 11.90 1.86 -5.91
C ASP A 268 11.22 2.72 -4.82
N LEU A 269 10.38 3.66 -5.21
CA LEU A 269 9.58 4.46 -4.27
C LEU A 269 8.44 3.64 -3.64
N GLU A 270 7.81 2.76 -4.43
CA GLU A 270 6.72 1.92 -3.94
C GLU A 270 7.15 1.04 -2.78
N ARG A 271 8.30 0.38 -2.88
CA ARG A 271 8.82 -0.46 -1.79
C ARG A 271 8.94 0.30 -0.47
N LEU A 272 9.32 1.58 -0.54
CA LEU A 272 9.41 2.42 0.64
C LEU A 272 8.03 2.84 1.14
N VAL A 273 7.19 3.40 0.27
CA VAL A 273 5.85 3.88 0.62
C VAL A 273 4.99 2.74 1.18
N LEU A 274 5.00 1.58 0.49
CA LEU A 274 4.21 0.42 0.91
C LEU A 274 4.63 -0.09 2.29
N SER A 275 5.91 0.05 2.69
CA SER A 275 6.37 -0.40 4.02
C SER A 275 5.72 0.35 5.19
N ALA A 276 5.15 1.54 4.96
CA ALA A 276 4.38 2.26 5.97
C ALA A 276 3.04 1.56 6.32
N GLY A 277 2.45 0.82 5.36
CA GLY A 277 1.21 0.07 5.57
C GLY A 277 1.30 -0.94 6.71
N PRO A 278 2.24 -1.90 6.69
CA PRO A 278 2.48 -2.84 7.78
C PRO A 278 2.74 -2.18 9.13
N ILE A 279 3.41 -1.02 9.17
CA ILE A 279 3.62 -0.25 10.42
C ILE A 279 2.27 0.19 10.99
N GLY A 280 1.36 0.68 10.14
CA GLY A 280 -0.01 1.03 10.53
C GLY A 280 -0.78 -0.17 11.09
N ILE A 281 -0.70 -1.33 10.42
CA ILE A 281 -1.35 -2.57 10.87
C ILE A 281 -0.77 -3.05 12.21
N MET A 282 0.56 -3.02 12.39
CA MET A 282 1.19 -3.35 13.67
C MET A 282 0.72 -2.42 14.80
N GLN A 283 0.57 -1.12 14.52
CA GLN A 283 0.00 -0.18 15.49
C GLN A 283 -1.44 -0.53 15.84
N ALA A 284 -2.29 -0.85 14.85
CA ALA A 284 -3.66 -1.29 15.07
C ALA A 284 -3.74 -2.53 15.97
N CYS A 285 -2.82 -3.49 15.80
CA CYS A 285 -2.75 -4.65 16.68
C CYS A 285 -2.51 -4.26 18.15
N LEU A 286 -1.60 -3.31 18.41
CA LEU A 286 -1.35 -2.82 19.78
C LEU A 286 -2.55 -2.05 20.32
N ASP A 287 -3.23 -1.25 19.49
CA ASP A 287 -4.41 -0.48 19.90
C ASP A 287 -5.53 -1.39 20.40
N VAL A 288 -5.66 -2.60 19.84
CA VAL A 288 -6.65 -3.60 20.26
C VAL A 288 -6.16 -4.43 21.44
N VAL A 289 -4.90 -4.88 21.43
CA VAL A 289 -4.35 -5.77 22.47
C VAL A 289 -4.24 -5.07 23.81
N LEU A 290 -3.79 -3.81 23.86
CA LEU A 290 -3.53 -3.11 25.12
C LEU A 290 -4.79 -2.91 25.99
N PRO A 291 -5.95 -2.47 25.50
CA PRO A 291 -7.18 -2.47 26.28
C PRO A 291 -7.62 -3.87 26.69
N TYR A 292 -7.59 -4.81 25.75
CA TYR A 292 -8.07 -6.18 25.99
C TYR A 292 -7.33 -6.88 27.15
N ILE A 293 -5.98 -6.79 27.19
CA ILE A 293 -5.22 -7.44 28.27
C ILE A 293 -5.45 -6.80 29.65
N ARG A 294 -6.00 -5.58 29.72
CA ARG A 294 -6.38 -4.89 30.95
C ARG A 294 -7.78 -5.30 31.44
N GLU A 295 -8.68 -5.62 30.51
CA GLU A 295 -10.07 -5.96 30.80
C GLU A 295 -10.25 -7.46 31.02
N ARG A 296 -9.61 -8.29 30.19
CA ARG A 296 -9.73 -9.76 30.26
C ARG A 296 -9.04 -10.30 31.49
N SER A 297 -9.79 -10.96 32.36
CA SER A 297 -9.29 -11.57 33.59
C SER A 297 -9.28 -13.09 33.51
N GLN A 298 -8.21 -13.72 34.02
CA GLN A 298 -8.07 -15.14 34.27
C GLN A 298 -7.29 -15.35 35.58
N PHE A 299 -7.57 -16.44 36.29
CA PHE A 299 -6.95 -16.73 37.58
C PHE A 299 -7.07 -15.56 38.58
N GLY A 300 -8.23 -14.87 38.57
CA GLY A 300 -8.57 -13.79 39.50
C GLY A 300 -7.90 -12.42 39.23
N ARG A 301 -7.20 -12.22 38.11
CA ARG A 301 -6.55 -10.95 37.76
C ARG A 301 -6.49 -10.70 36.26
N PRO A 302 -6.28 -9.45 35.81
CA PRO A 302 -6.10 -9.12 34.41
C PRO A 302 -4.97 -9.92 33.77
N ILE A 303 -5.16 -10.39 32.52
CA ILE A 303 -4.14 -11.20 31.84
C ILE A 303 -2.86 -10.41 31.54
N GLY A 304 -2.90 -9.08 31.48
CA GLY A 304 -1.75 -8.19 31.33
C GLY A 304 -0.78 -8.20 32.52
N GLU A 305 -1.18 -8.76 33.68
CA GLU A 305 -0.31 -8.90 34.83
C GLU A 305 0.59 -10.15 34.78
N PHE A 306 0.37 -11.05 33.81
CA PHE A 306 1.21 -12.22 33.66
C PHE A 306 2.48 -11.88 32.86
N GLN A 307 3.65 -12.23 33.40
CA GLN A 307 4.96 -11.90 32.81
C GLN A 307 5.11 -12.39 31.38
N PHE A 308 4.52 -13.56 31.05
CA PHE A 308 4.57 -14.09 29.69
C PHE A 308 3.80 -13.21 28.69
N ILE A 309 2.71 -12.60 29.11
CA ILE A 309 1.96 -11.62 28.28
C ILE A 309 2.73 -10.31 28.19
N GLN A 310 3.30 -9.83 29.31
CA GLN A 310 4.12 -8.61 29.32
C GLN A 310 5.32 -8.73 28.38
N GLY A 311 6.04 -9.87 28.41
CA GLY A 311 7.15 -10.13 27.50
C GLY A 311 6.73 -10.03 26.03
N LYS A 312 5.60 -10.64 25.67
CA LYS A 312 5.11 -10.57 24.29
C LYS A 312 4.67 -9.18 23.85
N VAL A 313 4.04 -8.41 24.73
CA VAL A 313 3.68 -7.01 24.42
C VAL A 313 4.95 -6.16 24.28
N ALA A 314 5.99 -6.40 25.08
CA ALA A 314 7.27 -5.73 24.94
C ALA A 314 7.93 -6.05 23.59
N ASP A 315 7.91 -7.31 23.14
CA ASP A 315 8.40 -7.71 21.81
C ASP A 315 7.63 -7.00 20.68
N MET A 316 6.28 -6.98 20.77
CA MET A 316 5.44 -6.26 19.82
C MET A 316 5.80 -4.78 19.74
N TYR A 317 5.86 -4.10 20.88
CA TYR A 317 6.18 -2.68 20.96
C TYR A 317 7.57 -2.38 20.40
N THR A 318 8.59 -3.15 20.80
CA THR A 318 9.97 -3.00 20.35
C THR A 318 10.06 -3.18 18.83
N SER A 319 9.41 -4.21 18.29
CA SER A 319 9.39 -4.47 16.86
C SER A 319 8.74 -3.32 16.08
N LEU A 320 7.62 -2.80 16.54
CA LEU A 320 6.95 -1.65 15.93
C LEU A 320 7.83 -0.40 15.93
N GLN A 321 8.44 -0.06 17.10
CA GLN A 321 9.28 1.14 17.21
C GLN A 321 10.56 1.02 16.37
N SER A 322 11.20 -0.13 16.37
CA SER A 322 12.39 -0.40 15.54
C SER A 322 12.07 -0.27 14.05
N SER A 323 10.94 -0.83 13.60
CA SER A 323 10.49 -0.73 12.21
C SER A 323 10.20 0.72 11.82
N ARG A 324 9.46 1.46 12.65
CA ARG A 324 9.13 2.87 12.43
C ARG A 324 10.39 3.74 12.39
N TYR A 325 11.32 3.54 13.31
CA TYR A 325 12.58 4.29 13.36
C TYR A 325 13.42 4.07 12.10
N SER A 326 13.64 2.81 11.73
CA SER A 326 14.38 2.45 10.51
C SER A 326 13.74 3.02 9.24
N PHE A 327 12.41 3.00 9.16
CA PHE A 327 11.64 3.56 8.06
C PHE A 327 11.80 5.07 7.96
N VAL A 328 11.59 5.83 9.05
CA VAL A 328 11.67 7.30 9.04
C VAL A 328 13.07 7.79 8.72
N ILE A 329 14.13 7.14 9.20
CA ILE A 329 15.50 7.48 8.82
C ILE A 329 15.71 7.33 7.32
N LYS A 330 15.27 6.23 6.72
CA LYS A 330 15.45 5.97 5.29
C LYS A 330 14.73 7.01 4.43
N ILE A 331 13.48 7.32 4.74
CA ILE A 331 12.73 8.31 3.96
C ILE A 331 13.26 9.74 4.16
N SER A 332 13.70 10.10 5.37
CA SER A 332 14.32 11.41 5.63
C SER A 332 15.67 11.56 4.93
N SER A 333 16.42 10.48 4.75
CA SER A 333 17.65 10.49 3.97
C SER A 333 17.39 10.76 2.49
N LEU A 334 16.34 10.18 1.91
CA LEU A 334 15.95 10.45 0.52
C LEU A 334 15.52 11.91 0.31
N SER A 335 14.82 12.52 1.26
CA SER A 335 14.38 13.91 1.16
C SER A 335 15.52 14.92 1.29
N LYS A 336 16.55 14.62 2.08
CA LYS A 336 17.73 15.51 2.26
C LYS A 336 18.66 15.53 1.04
N PHE A 337 18.70 14.46 0.28
CA PHE A 337 19.59 14.37 -0.88
C PHE A 337 19.02 15.02 -2.14
N ASN A 338 17.95 15.81 -2.10
CA ASN A 338 17.41 16.52 -3.30
C ASN A 338 17.76 15.78 -4.61
N LEU A 339 17.67 14.47 -4.60
CA LEU A 339 17.99 13.64 -5.72
C LEU A 339 16.97 13.97 -6.82
N HIS A 340 17.29 14.95 -7.62
CA HIS A 340 16.76 15.03 -8.97
C HIS A 340 17.02 13.66 -9.59
N MET A 341 15.94 12.94 -9.87
CA MET A 341 15.95 11.56 -10.33
C MET A 341 16.77 11.32 -11.61
N ALA A 342 17.32 12.38 -12.24
CA ALA A 342 18.25 12.31 -13.35
C ALA A 342 19.67 11.84 -12.93
N GLU A 343 20.04 11.94 -11.65
CA GLU A 343 21.36 11.52 -11.16
C GLU A 343 21.37 10.11 -10.54
N VAL A 344 20.19 9.49 -10.35
CA VAL A 344 20.07 8.13 -9.79
C VAL A 344 20.58 7.05 -10.75
N ASP A 345 20.71 7.37 -12.04
CA ASP A 345 21.24 6.44 -13.05
C ASP A 345 22.73 6.05 -12.83
N SER A 346 23.45 6.73 -11.94
CA SER A 346 24.86 6.44 -11.64
C SER A 346 25.12 5.76 -10.29
N PHE A 347 24.13 5.66 -9.41
CA PHE A 347 24.28 4.96 -8.14
C PHE A 347 23.92 3.48 -8.28
N HIS A 348 24.92 2.61 -8.26
CA HIS A 348 24.74 1.17 -8.08
C HIS A 348 24.13 0.89 -6.70
N PHE A 349 22.81 0.66 -6.66
CA PHE A 349 22.01 0.35 -5.47
C PHE A 349 22.25 -1.07 -4.90
N SER A 350 23.47 -1.62 -4.98
CA SER A 350 23.75 -2.98 -4.52
C SER A 350 23.73 -3.14 -2.99
N GLY A 351 24.02 -2.09 -2.20
CA GLY A 351 24.04 -2.17 -0.74
C GLY A 351 22.71 -1.78 -0.06
N PRO A 352 22.14 -0.58 -0.32
CA PRO A 352 20.93 -0.13 0.37
C PRO A 352 19.66 -0.90 0.00
N MET A 353 19.57 -1.45 -1.21
CA MET A 353 18.39 -2.15 -1.70
C MET A 353 18.28 -3.57 -1.13
N SER A 354 19.39 -4.26 -0.88
CA SER A 354 19.37 -5.55 -0.18
C SER A 354 18.87 -5.39 1.27
N ILE A 355 19.21 -4.28 1.93
CA ILE A 355 18.75 -3.93 3.28
C ILE A 355 17.25 -3.54 3.26
N LEU A 356 16.77 -2.86 2.21
CA LEU A 356 15.34 -2.55 2.03
C LEU A 356 14.52 -3.81 1.75
N LEU A 357 15.01 -4.72 0.90
CA LEU A 357 14.38 -6.02 0.67
C LEU A 357 14.41 -6.90 1.92
N GLN A 358 15.53 -6.96 2.65
CA GLN A 358 15.60 -7.61 3.96
C GLN A 358 14.68 -6.93 4.98
N GLY A 359 14.61 -5.59 5.00
CA GLY A 359 13.69 -4.84 5.85
C GLY A 359 12.23 -5.14 5.54
N THR A 360 11.84 -5.27 4.27
CA THR A 360 10.46 -5.60 3.86
C THR A 360 10.12 -7.06 4.17
N VAL A 361 11.06 -7.98 3.97
CA VAL A 361 10.91 -9.40 4.36
C VAL A 361 10.87 -9.53 5.88
N THR A 362 11.76 -8.84 6.61
CA THR A 362 11.76 -8.82 8.08
C THR A 362 10.50 -8.17 8.64
N MET A 363 9.96 -7.13 7.98
CA MET A 363 8.69 -6.51 8.33
C MET A 363 7.51 -7.45 8.06
N GLY A 364 7.53 -8.21 6.97
CA GLY A 364 6.55 -9.27 6.70
C GLY A 364 6.59 -10.39 7.74
N GLU A 365 7.79 -10.85 8.13
CA GLU A 365 7.97 -11.83 9.20
C GLU A 365 7.54 -11.29 10.57
N LEU A 366 7.83 -10.02 10.89
CA LEU A 366 7.40 -9.37 12.11
C LEU A 366 5.88 -9.21 12.15
N THR A 367 5.26 -8.80 11.05
CA THR A 367 3.80 -8.73 10.94
C THR A 367 3.18 -10.12 11.09
N LEU A 368 3.80 -11.16 10.52
CA LEU A 368 3.37 -12.56 10.70
C LEU A 368 3.48 -13.02 12.15
N ARG A 369 4.57 -12.70 12.84
CA ARG A 369 4.74 -13.01 14.28
C ARG A 369 3.72 -12.28 15.14
N PHE A 370 3.42 -11.02 14.82
CA PHE A 370 2.36 -10.25 15.49
C PHE A 370 0.98 -10.88 15.25
N LEU A 371 0.66 -11.25 14.03
CA LEU A 371 -0.61 -11.89 13.68
C LEU A 371 -0.74 -13.28 14.30
N LEU A 372 0.31 -14.10 14.27
CA LEU A 372 0.32 -15.42 14.90
C LEU A 372 0.19 -15.32 16.43
N PHE A 373 0.73 -14.26 17.02
CA PHE A 373 0.61 -14.01 18.45
C PHE A 373 -0.82 -13.56 18.82
N SER A 374 -1.42 -12.68 18.02
CA SER A 374 -2.82 -12.27 18.20
C SER A 374 -3.77 -13.45 18.04
N LEU A 375 -3.47 -14.38 17.11
CA LEU A 375 -4.16 -15.66 16.92
C LEU A 375 -4.17 -16.56 18.17
N TYR A 376 -3.00 -16.63 18.83
CA TYR A 376 -2.83 -17.54 19.96
C TYR A 376 -3.51 -17.05 21.23
N LEU A 377 -3.53 -15.72 21.44
CA LEU A 377 -4.10 -15.12 22.64
C LEU A 377 -5.62 -14.97 22.61
N ILE A 378 -6.17 -14.71 21.41
CA ILE A 378 -7.58 -14.27 21.32
C ILE A 378 -8.17 -14.68 19.96
N PRO A 379 -8.87 -15.84 19.89
CA PRO A 379 -9.53 -16.28 18.65
C PRO A 379 -10.51 -15.25 18.06
N GLU A 380 -11.13 -14.42 18.90
CA GLU A 380 -12.10 -13.38 18.49
C GLU A 380 -11.38 -12.15 17.90
N ILE A 381 -10.20 -11.78 18.42
CA ILE A 381 -9.37 -10.71 17.83
C ILE A 381 -8.78 -11.16 16.49
N PHE A 382 -8.54 -12.46 16.31
CA PHE A 382 -8.12 -12.98 15.02
C PHE A 382 -9.18 -12.70 13.94
N TYR A 383 -10.44 -12.94 14.25
CA TYR A 383 -11.51 -12.62 13.32
C TYR A 383 -11.53 -11.13 12.97
N ASP A 384 -11.36 -10.27 13.97
CA ASP A 384 -11.39 -8.81 13.77
C ASP A 384 -10.14 -8.22 13.12
N ILE A 385 -8.95 -8.69 13.46
CA ILE A 385 -7.68 -8.14 12.94
C ILE A 385 -7.26 -8.84 11.64
N PHE A 386 -7.35 -10.17 11.59
CA PHE A 386 -6.87 -10.95 10.44
C PHE A 386 -7.82 -10.85 9.25
N LEU A 387 -9.11 -11.00 9.49
CA LEU A 387 -10.10 -10.88 8.43
C LEU A 387 -10.40 -9.42 8.07
N LYS A 388 -10.27 -8.48 9.01
CA LYS A 388 -10.46 -7.05 8.72
C LYS A 388 -9.24 -6.35 8.13
N ASN A 389 -8.00 -6.82 8.40
CA ASN A 389 -6.77 -6.06 8.12
C ASN A 389 -5.65 -6.86 7.45
N SER A 390 -5.87 -8.08 6.93
CA SER A 390 -4.78 -8.94 6.48
C SER A 390 -4.04 -8.44 5.23
N CYS A 391 -2.78 -8.06 5.43
CA CYS A 391 -1.85 -7.52 4.42
C CYS A 391 -0.82 -8.52 3.90
N MET A 392 -0.95 -9.83 4.15
CA MET A 392 0.21 -10.73 4.09
C MET A 392 0.44 -11.51 2.79
N TYR A 393 -0.48 -11.47 1.82
CA TYR A 393 -0.40 -12.39 0.68
C TYR A 393 0.55 -11.97 -0.45
N SER A 394 0.94 -10.72 -0.54
CA SER A 394 1.78 -10.23 -1.65
C SER A 394 3.27 -10.57 -1.51
N CYS A 395 3.73 -11.04 -0.34
CA CYS A 395 5.17 -11.18 -0.07
C CYS A 395 5.65 -12.61 0.17
N MET A 396 4.78 -13.63 0.19
CA MET A 396 5.19 -15.02 0.47
C MET A 396 4.96 -15.94 -0.73
N LYS A 397 5.93 -16.81 -1.00
CA LYS A 397 5.77 -17.92 -1.96
C LYS A 397 4.62 -18.82 -1.50
N LEU A 398 3.67 -19.07 -2.39
CA LEU A 398 2.41 -19.81 -2.17
C LEU A 398 2.60 -21.16 -1.45
N ASP A 399 3.70 -21.87 -1.73
CA ASP A 399 3.95 -23.21 -1.22
C ASP A 399 4.20 -23.29 0.29
N THR A 400 4.87 -22.25 0.86
CA THR A 400 5.19 -22.23 2.29
C THR A 400 3.97 -21.85 3.14
N PHE A 401 3.11 -21.01 2.60
CA PHE A 401 1.92 -20.51 3.30
C PHE A 401 0.76 -21.51 3.25
N THR A 402 0.55 -22.17 2.11
CA THR A 402 -0.48 -23.21 1.97
C THR A 402 -0.22 -24.36 2.95
N ASN A 403 1.03 -24.76 3.12
CA ASN A 403 1.42 -25.76 4.09
C ASN A 403 1.21 -25.31 5.54
N LEU A 404 1.47 -24.04 5.85
CA LEU A 404 1.26 -23.48 7.19
C LEU A 404 -0.24 -23.37 7.54
N VAL A 405 -1.08 -22.92 6.60
CA VAL A 405 -2.54 -22.82 6.79
C VAL A 405 -3.19 -24.20 6.93
N ILE A 406 -2.77 -25.19 6.15
CA ILE A 406 -3.25 -26.58 6.27
C ILE A 406 -2.86 -27.18 7.64
N ILE A 407 -1.66 -26.88 8.14
CA ILE A 407 -1.21 -27.28 9.46
C ILE A 407 -2.09 -26.62 10.55
N ILE A 408 -2.38 -25.36 10.46
CA ILE A 408 -3.22 -24.61 11.43
C ILE A 408 -4.67 -25.12 11.41
N ILE A 409 -5.25 -25.40 10.25
CA ILE A 409 -6.62 -25.93 10.12
C ILE A 409 -6.71 -27.36 10.67
N ARG A 410 -5.73 -28.23 10.41
CA ARG A 410 -5.68 -29.57 10.99
C ARG A 410 -5.43 -29.59 12.49
N CYS A 411 -4.80 -28.56 13.04
CA CYS A 411 -4.46 -28.46 14.45
C CYS A 411 -5.59 -27.99 15.37
N LYS A 412 -6.72 -27.52 14.84
CA LYS A 412 -7.93 -27.29 15.66
C LYS A 412 -8.41 -28.57 16.37
N TYR A 413 -7.97 -29.74 15.90
CA TYR A 413 -8.31 -31.05 16.48
C TYR A 413 -7.23 -31.71 17.36
N PHE A 414 -5.98 -31.16 17.42
CA PHE A 414 -4.89 -31.77 18.19
C PHE A 414 -4.05 -30.76 18.97
N LYS A 415 -4.45 -30.47 20.19
CA LYS A 415 -3.89 -29.40 21.05
C LYS A 415 -2.50 -29.65 21.63
N PHE A 416 -1.82 -30.77 21.43
CA PHE A 416 -0.61 -31.11 22.21
C PHE A 416 0.67 -31.47 21.44
N GLN A 417 0.65 -31.73 20.12
CA GLN A 417 1.85 -32.19 19.37
C GLN A 417 2.57 -31.12 18.55
N ILE A 418 2.09 -29.89 18.49
CA ILE A 418 2.56 -28.86 17.57
C ILE A 418 3.87 -28.22 18.01
N TYR A 419 4.11 -28.07 19.31
CA TYR A 419 5.34 -27.45 19.82
C TYR A 419 6.61 -28.15 19.35
N THR A 420 6.59 -29.44 19.20
CA THR A 420 7.76 -30.24 18.81
C THR A 420 8.05 -30.16 17.29
N ILE A 421 7.03 -29.96 16.46
CA ILE A 421 7.17 -29.93 15.00
C ILE A 421 7.64 -28.57 14.51
N ILE A 422 7.13 -27.48 15.07
CA ILE A 422 7.53 -26.12 14.70
C ILE A 422 8.98 -25.85 15.12
N ILE A 423 9.40 -26.26 16.29
CA ILE A 423 10.79 -26.12 16.76
C ILE A 423 11.75 -26.95 15.90
N ARG A 424 11.37 -28.15 15.43
CA ARG A 424 12.24 -28.97 14.56
C ARG A 424 12.37 -28.40 13.14
N LEU A 425 11.39 -27.66 12.63
CA LEU A 425 11.48 -27.02 11.30
C LEU A 425 12.34 -25.76 11.31
N PHE A 426 12.43 -25.07 12.46
CA PHE A 426 13.27 -23.87 12.61
C PHE A 426 14.72 -24.15 12.99
N LEU A 427 15.03 -25.34 13.53
CA LEU A 427 16.40 -25.71 13.94
C LEU A 427 17.16 -26.54 12.88
N LYS A 428 16.57 -26.78 11.69
CA LYS A 428 17.20 -27.50 10.58
C LYS A 428 17.56 -26.62 9.38
N LYS A 429 17.88 -25.35 9.63
CA LYS A 429 18.62 -24.53 8.66
C LYS A 429 19.77 -23.84 9.34
#